data_e6c23ab30e94b339b898a02b3c348eaa
#
_entry.id   e6c23ab30e94b339b898a02b3c348eaa
#
_cell.length_a   1.000
_cell.length_b   1.000
_cell.length_c   1.000
_cell.angle_alpha   90.00
_cell.angle_beta   90.00
_cell.angle_gamma   90.00
#
_symmetry.space_group_name_H-M   'P 1'
#
loop_
_entity.id
_entity.type
_entity.pdbx_description
1 polymer ?
#
loop_
_entity_poly.entity_id
_entity_poly.type
_entity_poly.pdbx_seq_one_letter_code
_entity_poly.pdbx_strand_id
1 'polypeptide(L)'
;MGFQTEHDAWIQDHMKRRTGERLDALKRGHGYGNQLFVELIWWPLIGHFNGLHPEYEVKDWRGRSYYADFLWEVGGTRIVFEVMDYGSHGTDRTKYRMDLNRGLFLQSQDCLIYYIALDELKENPTFILSSLRSILSPYLSVAQGRTLRTYSKIERDLMRAAIRHHRVIRPTEVARELELHTMTVIKYCRILVEKGRLRALAKGTSGRVTSYEYVGSLLSPDLV
;
A
#
# COMPACT_ATOMS: atom_id res chain seq x y z
N MET A 1 -22.41 -13.87 0.31
CA MET A 1 -21.82 -15.21 0.22
C MET A 1 -20.88 -15.39 1.41
N GLY A 2 -20.66 -16.61 1.92
CA GLY A 2 -19.77 -16.85 3.05
C GLY A 2 -18.31 -16.84 2.64
N PHE A 3 -17.41 -16.65 3.60
CA PHE A 3 -15.95 -16.66 3.40
C PHE A 3 -15.48 -17.86 2.55
N GLN A 4 -15.86 -19.07 2.94
CA GLN A 4 -15.38 -20.30 2.26
C GLN A 4 -15.70 -20.31 0.77
N THR A 5 -16.92 -19.93 0.39
CA THR A 5 -17.35 -19.92 -1.02
C THR A 5 -16.53 -18.93 -1.85
N GLU A 6 -16.31 -17.72 -1.31
CA GLU A 6 -15.52 -16.69 -1.99
C GLU A 6 -14.03 -17.05 -2.05
N HIS A 7 -13.49 -17.64 -0.99
CA HIS A 7 -12.11 -18.12 -0.92
C HIS A 7 -11.86 -19.23 -1.94
N ASP A 8 -12.74 -20.23 -2.00
CA ASP A 8 -12.56 -21.34 -2.94
C ASP A 8 -12.67 -20.86 -4.39
N ALA A 9 -13.61 -19.97 -4.69
CA ALA A 9 -13.74 -19.37 -6.01
C ALA A 9 -12.49 -18.55 -6.40
N TRP A 10 -11.95 -17.78 -5.48
CA TRP A 10 -10.73 -16.98 -5.66
C TRP A 10 -9.50 -17.86 -5.94
N ILE A 11 -9.26 -18.90 -5.14
CA ILE A 11 -8.15 -19.83 -5.35
C ILE A 11 -8.30 -20.59 -6.68
N GLN A 12 -9.50 -21.07 -7.01
CA GLN A 12 -9.78 -21.76 -8.28
C GLN A 12 -9.52 -20.86 -9.49
N ASP A 13 -9.89 -19.58 -9.42
CA ASP A 13 -9.61 -18.61 -10.47
C ASP A 13 -8.10 -18.43 -10.68
N HIS A 14 -7.34 -18.28 -9.59
CA HIS A 14 -5.88 -18.20 -9.65
C HIS A 14 -5.24 -19.48 -10.19
N MET A 15 -5.74 -20.66 -9.84
CA MET A 15 -5.26 -21.95 -10.37
C MET A 15 -5.49 -22.06 -11.87
N LYS A 16 -6.65 -21.61 -12.37
CA LYS A 16 -7.00 -21.66 -13.81
C LYS A 16 -6.10 -20.75 -14.66
N ARG A 17 -5.63 -19.65 -14.11
CA ARG A 17 -4.81 -18.64 -14.82
C ARG A 17 -3.31 -18.93 -14.77
N ARG A 18 -2.87 -19.88 -13.97
CA ARG A 18 -1.45 -20.18 -13.74
C ARG A 18 -1.05 -21.51 -14.36
N THR A 19 0.21 -21.59 -14.78
CA THR A 19 0.82 -22.81 -15.31
C THR A 19 2.24 -22.97 -14.77
N GLY A 20 2.81 -24.18 -14.85
CA GLY A 20 4.19 -24.45 -14.43
C GLY A 20 4.46 -24.09 -12.98
N GLU A 21 5.65 -23.56 -12.70
CA GLU A 21 6.12 -23.25 -11.33
C GLU A 21 5.19 -22.31 -10.56
N ARG A 22 4.52 -21.37 -11.22
CA ARG A 22 3.54 -20.48 -10.58
C ARG A 22 2.31 -21.22 -10.05
N LEU A 23 1.86 -22.25 -10.76
CA LEU A 23 0.78 -23.10 -10.30
C LEU A 23 1.24 -24.01 -9.17
N ASP A 24 2.44 -24.55 -9.29
CA ASP A 24 3.02 -25.43 -8.27
C ASP A 24 3.32 -24.68 -6.98
N ALA A 25 3.79 -23.42 -7.07
CA ALA A 25 3.96 -22.54 -5.92
C ALA A 25 2.62 -22.34 -5.18
N LEU A 26 1.55 -22.00 -5.92
CA LEU A 26 0.23 -21.81 -5.31
C LEU A 26 -0.28 -23.09 -4.61
N LYS A 27 -0.06 -24.25 -5.22
CA LYS A 27 -0.49 -25.54 -4.61
C LYS A 27 0.30 -25.89 -3.35
N ARG A 28 1.59 -25.50 -3.27
CA ARG A 28 2.47 -25.77 -2.13
C ARG A 28 2.34 -24.70 -1.04
N GLY A 29 2.24 -23.43 -1.44
CA GLY A 29 2.45 -22.30 -0.57
C GLY A 29 1.20 -21.82 0.15
N HIS A 30 0.00 -22.01 -0.43
CA HIS A 30 -1.25 -21.62 0.23
C HIS A 30 -1.63 -22.59 1.35
N GLY A 31 -0.73 -22.74 2.33
CA GLY A 31 -0.83 -23.64 3.46
C GLY A 31 -1.64 -23.07 4.61
N TYR A 32 -1.51 -23.72 5.77
CA TYR A 32 -2.30 -23.40 6.98
C TYR A 32 -2.17 -21.93 7.41
N GLY A 33 -0.96 -21.39 7.47
CA GLY A 33 -0.73 -19.99 7.89
C GLY A 33 -1.40 -18.98 6.96
N ASN A 34 -1.31 -19.22 5.64
CA ASN A 34 -1.90 -18.36 4.63
C ASN A 34 -3.45 -18.43 4.67
N GLN A 35 -4.02 -19.62 4.88
CA GLN A 35 -5.47 -19.77 5.06
C GLN A 35 -5.94 -19.05 6.31
N LEU A 36 -5.21 -19.20 7.43
CA LEU A 36 -5.53 -18.52 8.68
C LEU A 36 -5.51 -16.99 8.55
N PHE A 37 -4.51 -16.46 7.83
CA PHE A 37 -4.43 -15.02 7.55
C PHE A 37 -5.64 -14.52 6.76
N VAL A 38 -6.03 -15.18 5.68
CA VAL A 38 -7.16 -14.72 4.87
C VAL A 38 -8.48 -14.86 5.60
N GLU A 39 -8.64 -15.86 6.47
CA GLU A 39 -9.86 -16.08 7.25
C GLU A 39 -9.99 -15.08 8.41
N LEU A 40 -8.95 -14.96 9.23
CA LEU A 40 -9.03 -14.19 10.49
C LEU A 40 -8.71 -12.71 10.32
N ILE A 41 -7.95 -12.35 9.29
CA ILE A 41 -7.49 -10.97 9.11
C ILE A 41 -8.06 -10.35 7.84
N TRP A 42 -7.78 -10.97 6.68
CA TRP A 42 -8.13 -10.35 5.40
C TRP A 42 -9.64 -10.22 5.21
N TRP A 43 -10.37 -11.29 5.40
CA TRP A 43 -11.82 -11.30 5.19
C TRP A 43 -12.57 -10.34 6.14
N PRO A 44 -12.31 -10.32 7.46
CA PRO A 44 -12.92 -9.35 8.36
C PRO A 44 -12.54 -7.88 8.08
N LEU A 45 -11.38 -7.66 7.43
CA LEU A 45 -10.88 -6.33 7.14
C LEU A 45 -11.45 -5.75 5.83
N ILE A 46 -11.50 -6.58 4.76
CA ILE A 46 -11.79 -6.17 3.39
C ILE A 46 -13.14 -6.71 2.90
N GLY A 47 -13.49 -7.97 3.19
CA GLY A 47 -14.74 -8.61 2.79
C GLY A 47 -14.77 -9.16 1.34
N HIS A 48 -13.66 -9.09 0.62
CA HIS A 48 -13.50 -9.64 -0.74
C HIS A 48 -12.02 -9.89 -1.06
N PHE A 49 -11.72 -10.58 -2.17
CA PHE A 49 -10.36 -10.88 -2.61
C PHE A 49 -9.89 -10.07 -3.82
N ASN A 50 -10.60 -9.01 -4.20
CA ASN A 50 -10.25 -8.19 -5.36
C ASN A 50 -8.88 -7.54 -5.16
N GLY A 51 -7.99 -7.72 -6.15
CA GLY A 51 -6.63 -7.20 -6.12
C GLY A 51 -5.66 -7.94 -5.20
N LEU A 52 -6.11 -8.95 -4.44
CA LEU A 52 -5.25 -9.82 -3.65
C LEU A 52 -4.78 -11.01 -4.50
N HIS A 53 -3.48 -11.21 -4.56
CA HIS A 53 -2.83 -12.27 -5.33
C HIS A 53 -2.04 -13.18 -4.38
N PRO A 54 -2.45 -14.46 -4.20
CA PRO A 54 -1.73 -15.42 -3.36
C PRO A 54 -0.48 -15.90 -4.09
N GLU A 55 0.57 -16.25 -3.40
CA GLU A 55 1.82 -16.77 -3.95
C GLU A 55 2.23 -16.00 -5.21
N TYR A 56 2.44 -14.71 -5.04
CA TYR A 56 2.76 -13.81 -6.16
C TYR A 56 4.24 -13.86 -6.50
N GLU A 57 4.57 -14.20 -7.76
CA GLU A 57 5.95 -14.25 -8.21
C GLU A 57 6.56 -12.84 -8.28
N VAL A 58 7.63 -12.63 -7.53
CA VAL A 58 8.49 -11.45 -7.60
C VAL A 58 9.93 -11.86 -7.90
N LYS A 59 10.74 -10.95 -8.43
CA LYS A 59 12.18 -11.18 -8.60
C LYS A 59 12.93 -10.64 -7.40
N ASP A 60 13.95 -11.39 -6.93
CA ASP A 60 14.90 -10.86 -5.97
C ASP A 60 15.94 -9.94 -6.68
N TRP A 61 16.83 -9.32 -5.91
CA TRP A 61 17.91 -8.47 -6.44
C TRP A 61 18.93 -9.21 -7.33
N ARG A 62 18.87 -10.52 -7.40
CA ARG A 62 19.67 -11.40 -8.26
C ARG A 62 18.89 -11.87 -9.49
N GLY A 63 17.65 -11.41 -9.65
CA GLY A 63 16.75 -11.80 -10.73
C GLY A 63 16.12 -13.18 -10.58
N ARG A 64 16.27 -13.85 -9.40
CA ARG A 64 15.68 -15.16 -9.13
C ARG A 64 14.23 -15.00 -8.69
N SER A 65 13.36 -15.91 -9.13
CA SER A 65 11.97 -15.96 -8.72
C SER A 65 11.82 -16.33 -7.25
N TYR A 66 10.92 -15.65 -6.61
CA TYR A 66 10.45 -15.88 -5.27
C TYR A 66 8.94 -15.62 -5.23
N TYR A 67 8.24 -16.29 -4.35
CA TYR A 67 6.80 -16.18 -4.23
C TYR A 67 6.46 -15.52 -2.89
N ALA A 68 5.88 -14.32 -2.96
CA ALA A 68 5.34 -13.63 -1.79
C ALA A 68 4.02 -14.29 -1.40
N ASP A 69 3.78 -14.50 -0.11
CA ASP A 69 2.55 -15.14 0.36
C ASP A 69 1.32 -14.43 -0.20
N PHE A 70 1.28 -13.10 -0.11
CA PHE A 70 0.25 -12.27 -0.72
C PHE A 70 0.81 -10.97 -1.27
N LEU A 71 0.37 -10.59 -2.46
CA LEU A 71 0.47 -9.22 -2.98
C LEU A 71 -0.93 -8.63 -3.11
N TRP A 72 -1.14 -7.45 -2.55
CA TRP A 72 -2.35 -6.67 -2.76
C TRP A 72 -2.07 -5.44 -3.61
N GLU A 73 -2.80 -5.31 -4.71
CA GLU A 73 -2.75 -4.14 -5.59
C GLU A 73 -3.97 -3.26 -5.33
N VAL A 74 -3.73 -2.07 -4.80
CA VAL A 74 -4.80 -1.14 -4.42
C VAL A 74 -4.40 0.30 -4.69
N GLY A 75 -5.19 1.02 -5.47
CA GLY A 75 -4.97 2.44 -5.76
C GLY A 75 -3.61 2.77 -6.38
N GLY A 76 -3.00 1.84 -7.12
CA GLY A 76 -1.66 1.99 -7.68
C GLY A 76 -0.52 1.67 -6.70
N THR A 77 -0.84 1.27 -5.48
CA THR A 77 0.14 0.82 -4.47
C THR A 77 0.20 -0.70 -4.45
N ARG A 78 1.40 -1.24 -4.30
CA ARG A 78 1.66 -2.67 -4.09
C ARG A 78 1.99 -2.92 -2.63
N ILE A 79 1.23 -3.78 -1.98
CA ILE A 79 1.38 -4.13 -0.57
C ILE A 79 1.58 -5.64 -0.48
N VAL A 80 2.69 -6.04 0.12
CA VAL A 80 3.05 -7.45 0.33
C VAL A 80 2.78 -7.83 1.79
N PHE A 81 2.18 -8.98 2.01
CA PHE A 81 2.02 -9.59 3.33
C PHE A 81 2.76 -10.93 3.32
N GLU A 82 3.57 -11.17 4.35
CA GLU A 82 4.34 -12.39 4.57
C GLU A 82 3.97 -12.98 5.92
N VAL A 83 3.50 -14.21 5.94
CA VAL A 83 3.18 -14.95 7.16
C VAL A 83 4.40 -15.77 7.57
N MET A 84 5.09 -15.29 8.61
CA MET A 84 6.37 -15.81 9.05
C MET A 84 6.20 -16.90 10.11
N ASP A 85 6.59 -18.12 9.79
CA ASP A 85 6.68 -19.22 10.75
C ASP A 85 8.08 -19.29 11.36
N TYR A 86 8.19 -19.26 12.68
CA TYR A 86 9.48 -19.33 13.39
C TYR A 86 10.26 -20.60 13.04
N GLY A 87 9.59 -21.76 12.97
CA GLY A 87 10.23 -23.04 12.65
C GLY A 87 10.93 -23.04 11.29
N SER A 88 10.39 -22.30 10.33
CA SER A 88 10.94 -22.23 8.97
C SER A 88 11.94 -21.08 8.75
N HIS A 89 11.90 -20.03 9.57
CA HIS A 89 12.68 -18.79 9.37
C HIS A 89 13.68 -18.48 10.50
N GLY A 90 13.41 -18.93 11.73
CA GLY A 90 14.23 -18.58 12.90
C GLY A 90 15.48 -19.44 13.09
N THR A 91 15.55 -20.63 12.50
CA THR A 91 16.64 -21.61 12.74
C THR A 91 17.77 -21.54 11.72
N ASP A 92 17.55 -20.97 10.53
CA ASP A 92 18.57 -20.83 9.48
C ASP A 92 18.97 -19.36 9.29
N ARG A 93 20.19 -19.05 9.77
CA ARG A 93 20.79 -17.71 9.66
C ARG A 93 20.90 -17.21 8.21
N THR A 94 21.13 -18.11 7.26
CA THR A 94 21.27 -17.76 5.85
C THR A 94 19.90 -17.40 5.27
N LYS A 95 18.87 -18.19 5.57
CA LYS A 95 17.50 -17.95 5.17
C LYS A 95 16.97 -16.63 5.74
N TYR A 96 17.13 -16.41 7.04
CA TYR A 96 16.77 -15.16 7.71
C TYR A 96 17.39 -13.93 7.04
N ARG A 97 18.72 -13.97 6.76
CA ARG A 97 19.40 -12.88 6.04
C ARG A 97 18.83 -12.66 4.64
N MET A 98 18.49 -13.74 3.93
CA MET A 98 17.90 -13.64 2.60
C MET A 98 16.50 -13.01 2.64
N ASP A 99 15.69 -13.33 3.63
CA ASP A 99 14.35 -12.77 3.81
C ASP A 99 14.43 -11.27 4.11
N LEU A 100 15.32 -10.83 4.98
CA LEU A 100 15.54 -9.41 5.25
C LEU A 100 16.00 -8.63 4.01
N ASN A 101 16.99 -9.18 3.26
CA ASN A 101 17.47 -8.54 2.04
C ASN A 101 16.37 -8.47 0.96
N ARG A 102 15.51 -9.46 0.89
CA ARG A 102 14.37 -9.50 -0.01
C ARG A 102 13.34 -8.42 0.33
N GLY A 103 13.02 -8.30 1.62
CA GLY A 103 12.14 -7.23 2.10
C GLY A 103 12.68 -5.85 1.78
N LEU A 104 13.97 -5.62 2.03
CA LEU A 104 14.62 -4.35 1.69
C LEU A 104 14.58 -4.07 0.18
N PHE A 105 14.82 -5.08 -0.64
CA PHE A 105 14.73 -4.95 -2.10
C PHE A 105 13.31 -4.61 -2.56
N LEU A 106 12.28 -5.29 -2.06
CA LEU A 106 10.88 -5.00 -2.39
C LEU A 106 10.51 -3.57 -2.00
N GLN A 107 10.95 -3.08 -0.84
CA GLN A 107 10.74 -1.69 -0.43
C GLN A 107 11.44 -0.70 -1.38
N SER A 108 12.62 -1.04 -1.90
CA SER A 108 13.30 -0.21 -2.91
C SER A 108 12.57 -0.16 -4.27
N GLN A 109 11.62 -1.08 -4.49
CA GLN A 109 10.74 -1.13 -5.66
C GLN A 109 9.34 -0.56 -5.36
N ASP A 110 9.23 0.33 -4.37
CA ASP A 110 7.99 0.97 -3.94
C ASP A 110 6.89 -0.01 -3.47
N CYS A 111 7.28 -1.20 -2.99
CA CYS A 111 6.37 -2.12 -2.33
C CYS A 111 6.35 -1.85 -0.83
N LEU A 112 5.17 -1.69 -0.25
CA LEU A 112 5.01 -1.80 1.21
C LEU A 112 5.06 -3.28 1.58
N ILE A 113 5.75 -3.64 2.67
CA ILE A 113 5.81 -5.03 3.12
C ILE A 113 5.49 -5.13 4.61
N TYR A 114 4.62 -6.08 4.95
CA TYR A 114 4.21 -6.37 6.33
C TYR A 114 4.47 -7.83 6.65
N TYR A 115 5.28 -8.06 7.67
CA TYR A 115 5.57 -9.37 8.21
C TYR A 115 4.63 -9.68 9.38
N ILE A 116 4.01 -10.85 9.35
CA ILE A 116 3.01 -11.29 10.32
C ILE A 116 3.50 -12.60 10.92
N ALA A 117 3.79 -12.61 12.21
CA ALA A 117 4.19 -13.82 12.89
C ALA A 117 3.01 -14.80 12.95
N LEU A 118 3.22 -16.04 12.52
CA LEU A 118 2.19 -17.09 12.53
C LEU A 118 1.71 -17.39 13.95
N ASP A 119 2.60 -17.36 14.93
CA ASP A 119 2.24 -17.63 16.33
C ASP A 119 1.32 -16.52 16.85
N GLU A 120 1.63 -15.24 16.58
CA GLU A 120 0.76 -14.12 16.95
C GLU A 120 -0.60 -14.18 16.22
N LEU A 121 -0.60 -14.63 14.97
CA LEU A 121 -1.83 -14.82 14.19
C LEU A 121 -2.76 -15.89 14.82
N LYS A 122 -2.19 -16.92 15.44
CA LYS A 122 -2.94 -17.96 16.17
C LYS A 122 -3.42 -17.50 17.54
N GLU A 123 -2.54 -16.83 18.29
CA GLU A 123 -2.77 -16.52 19.70
C GLU A 123 -3.55 -15.20 19.87
N ASN A 124 -3.28 -14.20 19.03
CA ASN A 124 -3.85 -12.86 19.18
C ASN A 124 -4.23 -12.19 17.83
N PRO A 125 -5.12 -12.83 17.04
CA PRO A 125 -5.52 -12.30 15.73
C PRO A 125 -6.18 -10.91 15.82
N THR A 126 -6.81 -10.57 16.92
CA THR A 126 -7.45 -9.27 17.16
C THR A 126 -6.43 -8.14 17.16
N PHE A 127 -5.24 -8.36 17.75
CA PHE A 127 -4.15 -7.38 17.72
C PHE A 127 -3.68 -7.12 16.28
N ILE A 128 -3.44 -8.18 15.50
CA ILE A 128 -3.02 -8.07 14.10
C ILE A 128 -4.10 -7.35 13.29
N LEU A 129 -5.37 -7.75 13.44
CA LEU A 129 -6.50 -7.14 12.74
C LEU A 129 -6.61 -5.64 13.03
N SER A 130 -6.51 -5.24 14.31
CA SER A 130 -6.59 -3.83 14.69
C SER A 130 -5.40 -3.01 14.18
N SER A 131 -4.20 -3.57 14.23
CA SER A 131 -2.97 -2.95 13.73
C SER A 131 -3.03 -2.77 12.22
N LEU A 132 -3.40 -3.81 11.46
CA LEU A 132 -3.53 -3.72 10.01
C LEU A 132 -4.69 -2.80 9.60
N ARG A 133 -5.80 -2.76 10.34
CA ARG A 133 -6.88 -1.80 10.09
C ARG A 133 -6.40 -0.35 10.22
N SER A 134 -5.57 -0.06 11.19
CA SER A 134 -4.97 1.28 11.36
C SER A 134 -4.01 1.60 10.23
N ILE A 135 -3.08 0.69 9.92
CA ILE A 135 -2.06 0.86 8.87
C ILE A 135 -2.69 0.98 7.49
N LEU A 136 -3.68 0.13 7.19
CA LEU A 136 -4.32 0.06 5.87
C LEU A 136 -5.50 1.02 5.71
N SER A 137 -5.85 1.80 6.75
CA SER A 137 -6.99 2.72 6.71
C SER A 137 -7.01 3.63 5.47
N PRO A 138 -5.87 4.14 4.95
CA PRO A 138 -5.85 4.96 3.74
C PRO A 138 -6.30 4.18 2.48
N TYR A 139 -6.10 2.87 2.45
CA TYR A 139 -6.38 2.00 1.31
C TYR A 139 -7.77 1.34 1.37
N LEU A 140 -8.37 1.25 2.57
CA LEU A 140 -9.67 0.57 2.77
C LEU A 140 -10.81 1.24 2.00
N SER A 141 -10.80 2.57 1.89
CA SER A 141 -11.80 3.31 1.13
C SER A 141 -11.74 2.99 -0.38
N VAL A 142 -10.54 2.75 -0.90
CA VAL A 142 -10.32 2.33 -2.29
C VAL A 142 -10.82 0.91 -2.51
N ALA A 143 -10.44 0.01 -1.63
CA ALA A 143 -10.86 -1.40 -1.67
C ALA A 143 -12.38 -1.54 -1.65
N GLN A 144 -13.08 -0.68 -0.90
CA GLN A 144 -14.54 -0.66 -0.81
C GLN A 144 -15.24 0.04 -1.99
N GLY A 145 -14.52 0.34 -3.08
CA GLY A 145 -15.09 1.01 -4.26
C GLY A 145 -15.47 2.48 -4.02
N ARG A 146 -15.10 3.05 -2.87
CA ARG A 146 -15.17 4.49 -2.69
C ARG A 146 -14.07 5.09 -3.55
N THR A 147 -14.47 5.80 -4.59
CA THR A 147 -13.55 6.45 -5.53
C THR A 147 -12.55 7.27 -4.73
N LEU A 148 -11.27 6.86 -4.72
CA LEU A 148 -10.20 7.79 -4.36
C LEU A 148 -10.45 9.05 -5.17
N ARG A 149 -10.43 10.20 -4.54
CA ARG A 149 -10.38 11.46 -5.28
C ARG A 149 -9.15 11.36 -6.18
N THR A 150 -9.38 11.12 -7.47
CA THR A 150 -8.30 10.91 -8.42
C THR A 150 -7.52 12.21 -8.52
N TYR A 151 -6.26 12.18 -8.09
CA TYR A 151 -5.37 13.32 -8.22
C TYR A 151 -4.63 13.23 -9.54
N SER A 152 -4.60 14.31 -10.28
CA SER A 152 -3.74 14.45 -11.46
C SER A 152 -2.26 14.36 -11.06
N LYS A 153 -1.38 14.13 -12.03
CA LYS A 153 0.08 14.13 -11.79
C LYS A 153 0.52 15.42 -11.08
N ILE A 154 0.06 16.58 -11.58
CA ILE A 154 0.41 17.89 -11.00
C ILE A 154 -0.07 18.01 -9.53
N GLU A 155 -1.26 17.53 -9.22
CA GLU A 155 -1.78 17.57 -7.84
C GLU A 155 -0.93 16.71 -6.91
N ARG A 156 -0.52 15.51 -7.33
CA ARG A 156 0.40 14.66 -6.54
C ARG A 156 1.77 15.30 -6.36
N ASP A 157 2.33 15.88 -7.42
CA ASP A 157 3.64 16.54 -7.35
C ASP A 157 3.61 17.76 -6.42
N LEU A 158 2.51 18.52 -6.40
CA LEU A 158 2.29 19.62 -5.46
C LEU A 158 2.18 19.14 -4.00
N MET A 159 1.47 18.06 -3.75
CA MET A 159 1.38 17.49 -2.40
C MET A 159 2.74 16.97 -1.93
N ARG A 160 3.50 16.29 -2.81
CA ARG A 160 4.87 15.84 -2.50
C ARG A 160 5.80 17.01 -2.23
N ALA A 161 5.73 18.08 -3.04
CA ALA A 161 6.49 19.31 -2.79
C ALA A 161 6.12 19.91 -1.43
N ALA A 162 4.84 19.99 -1.09
CA ALA A 162 4.41 20.50 0.21
C ALA A 162 5.01 19.70 1.38
N ILE A 163 5.11 18.39 1.27
CA ILE A 163 5.73 17.55 2.31
C ILE A 163 7.23 17.85 2.41
N ARG A 164 7.96 17.95 1.29
CA ARG A 164 9.38 18.31 1.29
C ARG A 164 9.64 19.70 1.92
N HIS A 165 8.72 20.64 1.72
CA HIS A 165 8.78 22.01 2.27
C HIS A 165 8.10 22.13 3.65
N HIS A 166 8.19 21.12 4.50
CA HIS A 166 7.65 21.16 5.87
C HIS A 166 6.16 21.56 5.93
N ARG A 167 5.38 21.06 4.99
CA ARG A 167 3.94 21.27 4.82
C ARG A 167 3.49 22.63 4.26
N VAL A 168 4.38 23.60 4.07
CA VAL A 168 4.00 24.94 3.56
C VAL A 168 4.70 25.20 2.24
N ILE A 169 3.93 25.51 1.20
CA ILE A 169 4.44 25.85 -0.13
C ILE A 169 4.04 27.26 -0.54
N ARG A 170 4.95 27.92 -1.26
CA ARG A 170 4.69 29.15 -1.99
C ARG A 170 4.62 28.86 -3.48
N PRO A 171 3.54 29.29 -4.19
CA PRO A 171 3.36 28.96 -5.60
C PRO A 171 4.55 29.33 -6.49
N THR A 172 5.23 30.42 -6.23
CA THR A 172 6.39 30.88 -7.02
C THR A 172 7.62 29.98 -6.85
N GLU A 173 7.82 29.44 -5.63
CA GLU A 173 8.95 28.56 -5.32
C GLU A 173 8.73 27.17 -5.96
N VAL A 174 7.53 26.62 -5.75
CA VAL A 174 7.17 25.30 -6.29
C VAL A 174 7.03 25.32 -7.81
N ALA A 175 6.59 26.44 -8.39
CA ALA A 175 6.54 26.60 -9.85
C ALA A 175 7.93 26.43 -10.49
N ARG A 176 8.97 26.97 -9.84
CA ARG A 176 10.35 26.83 -10.29
C ARG A 176 10.87 25.41 -10.09
N GLU A 177 10.57 24.81 -8.95
CA GLU A 177 10.97 23.41 -8.63
C GLU A 177 10.38 22.39 -9.61
N LEU A 178 9.08 22.54 -9.94
CA LEU A 178 8.36 21.61 -10.81
C LEU A 178 8.39 22.01 -12.31
N GLU A 179 9.11 23.05 -12.65
CA GLU A 179 9.19 23.61 -14.01
C GLU A 179 7.81 23.94 -14.60
N LEU A 180 6.92 24.49 -13.77
CA LEU A 180 5.56 24.86 -14.11
C LEU A 180 5.36 26.37 -14.09
N HIS A 181 4.39 26.86 -14.85
CA HIS A 181 3.98 28.27 -14.75
C HIS A 181 3.27 28.53 -13.42
N THR A 182 3.58 29.66 -12.74
CA THR A 182 3.03 30.01 -11.41
C THR A 182 1.50 29.98 -11.36
N MET A 183 0.84 30.44 -12.44
CA MET A 183 -0.63 30.42 -12.51
C MET A 183 -1.20 29.00 -12.54
N THR A 184 -0.47 28.06 -13.17
CA THR A 184 -0.81 26.64 -13.15
C THR A 184 -0.75 26.09 -11.74
N VAL A 185 0.33 26.38 -11.00
CA VAL A 185 0.48 25.96 -9.60
C VAL A 185 -0.66 26.53 -8.74
N ILE A 186 -0.97 27.84 -8.87
CA ILE A 186 -2.07 28.46 -8.12
C ILE A 186 -3.41 27.78 -8.42
N LYS A 187 -3.69 27.49 -9.70
CA LYS A 187 -4.92 26.77 -10.12
C LYS A 187 -5.05 25.43 -9.40
N TYR A 188 -4.00 24.62 -9.43
CA TYR A 188 -4.03 23.29 -8.81
C TYR A 188 -4.00 23.35 -7.27
N CYS A 189 -3.34 24.34 -6.67
CA CYS A 189 -3.45 24.57 -5.23
C CYS A 189 -4.89 24.87 -4.81
N ARG A 190 -5.65 25.66 -5.58
CA ARG A 190 -7.07 25.93 -5.29
C ARG A 190 -7.92 24.64 -5.39
N ILE A 191 -7.69 23.82 -6.42
CA ILE A 191 -8.35 22.52 -6.55
C ILE A 191 -8.04 21.62 -5.34
N LEU A 192 -6.79 21.63 -4.88
CA LEU A 192 -6.41 20.86 -3.69
C LEU A 192 -7.01 21.42 -2.40
N VAL A 193 -7.27 22.72 -2.31
CA VAL A 193 -8.04 23.32 -1.20
C VAL A 193 -9.49 22.83 -1.24
N GLU A 194 -10.15 22.84 -2.39
CA GLU A 194 -11.50 22.31 -2.58
C GLU A 194 -11.59 20.81 -2.25
N LYS A 195 -10.53 20.07 -2.59
CA LYS A 195 -10.39 18.65 -2.22
C LYS A 195 -10.00 18.43 -0.74
N GLY A 196 -9.77 19.49 0.04
CA GLY A 196 -9.42 19.42 1.46
C GLY A 196 -8.03 18.86 1.74
N ARG A 197 -7.08 19.00 0.79
CA ARG A 197 -5.70 18.57 0.92
C ARG A 197 -4.74 19.69 1.23
N LEU A 198 -5.08 20.91 0.80
CA LEU A 198 -4.36 22.12 1.15
C LEU A 198 -5.29 23.08 1.90
N ARG A 199 -4.71 23.94 2.71
CA ARG A 199 -5.33 25.09 3.35
C ARG A 199 -4.64 26.34 2.84
N ALA A 200 -5.41 27.30 2.35
CA ALA A 200 -4.88 28.59 1.92
C ALA A 200 -4.45 29.43 3.13
N LEU A 201 -3.26 29.99 3.08
CA LEU A 201 -2.74 30.90 4.09
C LEU A 201 -2.67 32.31 3.52
N ALA A 202 -3.48 33.21 4.09
CA ALA A 202 -3.46 34.62 3.76
C ALA A 202 -2.42 35.36 4.62
N LYS A 203 -1.73 36.33 4.02
CA LYS A 203 -0.80 37.18 4.73
C LYS A 203 -1.34 38.64 4.83
N GLY A 204 -1.36 39.16 6.05
CA GLY A 204 -1.77 40.55 6.35
C GLY A 204 -3.28 40.79 6.25
N THR A 205 -3.68 42.05 6.43
CA THR A 205 -5.09 42.50 6.41
C THR A 205 -5.74 42.49 5.02
N SER A 206 -4.94 42.35 3.96
CA SER A 206 -5.45 42.35 2.58
C SER A 206 -6.11 41.01 2.14
N GLY A 207 -6.04 39.97 2.98
CA GLY A 207 -6.62 38.64 2.66
C GLY A 207 -5.99 37.93 1.46
N ARG A 208 -4.89 38.44 0.90
CA ARG A 208 -4.22 37.81 -0.26
C ARG A 208 -3.55 36.51 0.14
N VAL A 209 -3.95 35.40 -0.52
CA VAL A 209 -3.30 34.09 -0.35
C VAL A 209 -1.89 34.14 -0.95
N THR A 210 -0.88 33.87 -0.12
CA THR A 210 0.53 33.86 -0.51
C THR A 210 1.18 32.50 -0.43
N SER A 211 0.58 31.59 0.35
CA SER A 211 1.10 30.23 0.56
C SER A 211 -0.05 29.25 0.84
N TYR A 212 0.26 27.97 0.78
CA TYR A 212 -0.68 26.88 1.04
C TYR A 212 -0.03 25.87 1.98
N GLU A 213 -0.81 25.39 2.95
CA GLU A 213 -0.39 24.38 3.91
C GLU A 213 -1.02 23.04 3.61
N TYR A 214 -0.22 21.98 3.59
CA TYR A 214 -0.71 20.62 3.45
C TYR A 214 -1.34 20.12 4.75
N VAL A 215 -2.61 19.74 4.68
CA VAL A 215 -3.41 19.29 5.84
C VAL A 215 -3.73 17.79 5.79
N GLY A 216 -3.27 17.08 4.77
CA GLY A 216 -3.43 15.64 4.64
C GLY A 216 -2.51 14.84 5.56
N SER A 217 -2.78 13.51 5.66
CA SER A 217 -1.86 12.58 6.31
C SER A 217 -0.58 12.40 5.48
N LEU A 218 0.56 12.28 6.14
CA LEU A 218 1.85 11.98 5.48
C LEU A 218 1.89 10.54 4.93
N LEU A 219 1.04 9.66 5.44
CA LEU A 219 0.88 8.27 5.01
C LEU A 219 -0.29 8.11 4.02
N SER A 220 -0.73 9.19 3.38
CA SER A 220 -1.85 9.11 2.43
C SER A 220 -1.42 8.39 1.15
N PRO A 221 -2.19 7.40 0.66
CA PRO A 221 -1.95 6.74 -0.62
C PRO A 221 -2.02 7.71 -1.82
N ASP A 222 -2.60 8.88 -1.63
CA ASP A 222 -2.67 9.94 -2.64
C ASP A 222 -1.29 10.53 -3.00
N LEU A 223 -0.25 10.18 -2.23
CA LEU A 223 1.12 10.70 -2.36
C LEU A 223 2.06 9.76 -3.10
N VAL A 224 1.62 8.53 -3.32
CA VAL A 224 2.39 7.48 -4.03
C VAL A 224 2.18 7.54 -5.53
#